data_a9516f5f64c2a486286f9c726023daa8
#
_entry.id   a9516f5f64c2a486286f9c726023daa8
#
_cell.length_a   1.000
_cell.length_b   1.000
_cell.length_c   1.000
_cell.angle_alpha   90.00
_cell.angle_beta   90.00
_cell.angle_gamma   90.00
#
_symmetry.space_group_name_H-M   'P 1'
#
loop_
_entity.id
_entity.type
_entity.pdbx_description
1 polymer ?
#
loop_
_entity_poly.entity_id
_entity_poly.type
_entity_poly.pdbx_seq_one_letter_code
_entity_poly.pdbx_strand_id
1 'polypeptide(L)'
;MKPKYWRWTVFLVTFLVSGCLPVLAQQITPDLYRALQYRHIGPPGNRTAAVVGVPGDPLTYYIGASSGGVWKSSDGGNTWKPVFDDQPAQSIGALAVAASDPNIIWAGTGEAFVRSNISIGNGVYKSSDAGKTWTHMGLEKTGRIGRVAIDPRNPDIVFVAALGHCYGPQKERG
;
A
#
# COMPACT_ATOMS: atom_id res chain seq x y z
N MET A 1 45.16 29.09 57.44
CA MET A 1 44.12 29.65 56.54
C MET A 1 44.05 28.78 55.29
N LYS A 2 43.00 27.99 55.13
CA LYS A 2 42.83 27.22 53.89
C LYS A 2 42.16 28.15 52.82
N PRO A 3 42.67 28.18 51.60
CA PRO A 3 42.18 29.14 50.59
C PRO A 3 40.73 28.88 50.22
N LYS A 4 39.95 29.94 50.21
CA LYS A 4 38.52 29.99 49.94
C LYS A 4 38.08 29.35 48.60
N TYR A 5 39.05 29.19 47.71
CA TYR A 5 38.88 28.62 46.36
C TYR A 5 38.80 27.08 46.33
N TRP A 6 39.24 26.37 47.35
CA TRP A 6 39.23 24.91 47.43
C TRP A 6 37.78 24.37 47.40
N ARG A 7 36.84 25.08 47.99
CA ARG A 7 35.42 24.65 48.04
C ARG A 7 34.76 24.74 46.65
N TRP A 8 35.13 25.74 45.88
CA TRP A 8 34.58 25.94 44.53
C TRP A 8 35.17 24.96 43.51
N THR A 9 36.44 24.63 43.62
CA THR A 9 37.11 23.64 42.77
C THR A 9 36.54 22.24 42.96
N VAL A 10 36.25 21.84 44.21
CA VAL A 10 35.62 20.54 44.51
C VAL A 10 34.22 20.49 43.96
N PHE A 11 33.42 21.57 44.08
CA PHE A 11 32.06 21.63 43.50
C PHE A 11 32.07 21.56 41.98
N LEU A 12 33.01 22.24 41.33
CA LEU A 12 33.13 22.22 39.87
C LEU A 12 33.54 20.86 39.32
N VAL A 13 34.45 20.19 39.98
CA VAL A 13 34.88 18.83 39.59
C VAL A 13 33.80 17.81 39.84
N THR A 14 33.01 17.94 40.92
CA THR A 14 31.89 17.02 41.20
C THR A 14 30.76 17.21 40.18
N PHE A 15 30.49 18.45 39.74
CA PHE A 15 29.49 18.76 38.73
C PHE A 15 29.92 18.26 37.33
N LEU A 16 31.20 18.36 37.00
CA LEU A 16 31.72 17.83 35.73
C LEU A 16 31.76 16.30 35.67
N VAL A 17 31.97 15.61 36.79
CA VAL A 17 31.94 14.14 36.83
C VAL A 17 30.52 13.61 36.87
N SER A 18 29.53 14.35 37.42
CA SER A 18 28.11 13.95 37.39
C SER A 18 27.45 14.15 36.01
N GLY A 19 28.04 14.97 35.12
CA GLY A 19 27.47 15.24 33.79
C GLY A 19 27.80 14.19 32.71
N CYS A 20 28.74 13.27 33.00
CA CYS A 20 29.15 12.20 32.09
C CYS A 20 28.63 10.83 32.55
N LEU A 21 27.31 10.73 32.81
CA LEU A 21 26.69 9.41 32.83
C LEU A 21 26.65 8.90 31.38
N PRO A 22 27.28 7.75 31.07
CA PRO A 22 27.10 7.16 29.76
C PRO A 22 25.59 6.87 29.59
N VAL A 23 24.99 7.52 28.62
CA VAL A 23 23.67 7.10 28.13
C VAL A 23 23.91 5.73 27.52
N LEU A 24 23.64 4.69 28.29
CA LEU A 24 23.63 3.33 27.78
C LEU A 24 22.48 3.26 26.76
N ALA A 25 22.82 3.45 25.51
CA ALA A 25 21.88 3.17 24.44
C ALA A 25 21.42 1.72 24.63
N GLN A 26 20.13 1.53 24.77
CA GLN A 26 19.53 0.20 24.90
C GLN A 26 19.95 -0.62 23.69
N GLN A 27 20.77 -1.63 23.89
CA GLN A 27 21.12 -2.54 22.81
C GLN A 27 19.90 -3.37 22.46
N ILE A 28 19.41 -3.15 21.25
CA ILE A 28 18.35 -3.96 20.67
C ILE A 28 18.95 -5.32 20.34
N THR A 29 18.68 -6.32 21.16
CA THR A 29 19.14 -7.68 20.93
C THR A 29 18.13 -8.47 20.08
N PRO A 30 18.57 -9.48 19.32
CA PRO A 30 17.65 -10.35 18.57
C PRO A 30 16.55 -11.00 19.43
N ASP A 31 16.80 -11.16 20.72
CA ASP A 31 15.84 -11.74 21.67
C ASP A 31 14.58 -10.89 21.86
N LEU A 32 14.66 -9.56 21.67
CA LEU A 32 13.52 -8.67 21.70
C LEU A 32 12.51 -8.97 20.59
N TYR A 33 12.96 -9.58 19.50
CA TYR A 33 12.13 -9.91 18.35
C TYR A 33 11.66 -11.37 18.35
N ARG A 34 12.05 -12.18 19.36
CA ARG A 34 11.71 -13.60 19.44
C ARG A 34 10.21 -13.89 19.41
N ALA A 35 9.40 -12.97 19.94
CA ALA A 35 7.95 -13.07 19.96
C ALA A 35 7.29 -12.62 18.64
N LEU A 36 8.04 -11.96 17.73
CA LEU A 36 7.53 -11.55 16.45
C LEU A 36 7.45 -12.75 15.52
N GLN A 37 6.25 -13.02 15.04
CA GLN A 37 6.01 -14.06 14.03
C GLN A 37 5.56 -13.41 12.74
N TYR A 38 6.13 -13.86 11.62
CA TYR A 38 5.62 -13.48 10.31
C TYR A 38 4.24 -14.08 10.11
N ARG A 39 3.27 -13.21 9.82
CA ARG A 39 1.94 -13.61 9.38
C ARG A 39 1.74 -13.18 7.94
N HIS A 40 1.41 -14.12 7.08
CA HIS A 40 0.99 -13.81 5.73
C HIS A 40 -0.38 -13.13 5.77
N ILE A 41 -0.47 -11.89 5.28
CA ILE A 41 -1.70 -11.13 5.13
C ILE A 41 -1.96 -10.96 3.64
N GLY A 42 -2.91 -11.68 3.11
CA GLY A 42 -3.27 -11.63 1.70
C GLY A 42 -3.44 -13.02 1.10
N PRO A 43 -3.80 -13.10 -0.18
CA PRO A 43 -3.97 -14.37 -0.85
C PRO A 43 -2.64 -15.12 -0.97
N PRO A 44 -2.61 -16.43 -0.65
CA PRO A 44 -1.38 -17.22 -0.71
C PRO A 44 -0.74 -17.22 -2.10
N GLY A 45 0.58 -17.11 -2.11
CA GLY A 45 1.38 -17.29 -3.34
C GLY A 45 1.28 -16.20 -4.37
N ASN A 46 0.61 -15.06 -4.06
CA ASN A 46 0.46 -13.96 -5.02
C ASN A 46 1.17 -12.68 -4.57
N ARG A 47 1.48 -11.83 -5.54
CA ARG A 47 2.10 -10.54 -5.31
C ARG A 47 1.03 -9.46 -5.32
N THR A 48 0.90 -8.73 -4.23
CA THR A 48 0.02 -7.56 -4.14
C THR A 48 0.70 -6.37 -4.83
N ALA A 49 0.06 -5.84 -5.86
CA ALA A 49 0.51 -4.67 -6.61
C ALA A 49 -0.24 -3.39 -6.22
N ALA A 50 -1.46 -3.52 -5.72
CA ALA A 50 -2.29 -2.40 -5.30
C ALA A 50 -2.98 -2.74 -3.97
N VAL A 51 -3.20 -1.72 -3.14
CA VAL A 51 -3.98 -1.83 -1.89
C VAL A 51 -4.77 -0.55 -1.68
N VAL A 52 -6.00 -0.70 -1.20
CA VAL A 52 -6.85 0.42 -0.78
C VAL A 52 -7.74 0.02 0.39
N GLY A 53 -7.86 0.91 1.37
CA GLY A 53 -8.83 0.78 2.46
C GLY A 53 -10.12 1.52 2.13
N VAL A 54 -11.22 1.11 2.74
CA VAL A 54 -12.51 1.78 2.61
C VAL A 54 -12.56 2.97 3.57
N PRO A 55 -12.80 4.20 3.09
CA PRO A 55 -12.91 5.37 3.95
C PRO A 55 -13.99 5.19 5.03
N GLY A 56 -13.62 5.41 6.28
CA GLY A 56 -14.54 5.27 7.43
C GLY A 56 -14.76 3.84 7.93
N ASP A 57 -14.22 2.83 7.25
CA ASP A 57 -14.28 1.42 7.70
C ASP A 57 -12.87 0.84 7.87
N PRO A 58 -12.37 0.72 9.12
CA PRO A 58 -11.02 0.23 9.39
C PRO A 58 -10.86 -1.28 9.17
N LEU A 59 -11.93 -2.00 8.89
CA LEU A 59 -11.87 -3.45 8.71
C LEU A 59 -11.93 -3.88 7.24
N THR A 60 -12.41 -3.01 6.34
CA THR A 60 -12.55 -3.37 4.92
C THR A 60 -11.41 -2.84 4.06
N TYR A 61 -10.76 -3.78 3.37
CA TYR A 61 -9.65 -3.52 2.44
C TYR A 61 -9.84 -4.28 1.14
N TYR A 62 -9.28 -3.71 0.07
CA TYR A 62 -9.14 -4.39 -1.21
C TYR A 62 -7.66 -4.44 -1.59
N ILE A 63 -7.23 -5.57 -2.14
CA ILE A 63 -5.91 -5.73 -2.73
C ILE A 63 -6.04 -6.18 -4.17
N GLY A 64 -5.15 -5.66 -5.01
CA GLY A 64 -5.00 -6.05 -6.39
C GLY A 64 -3.75 -6.90 -6.56
N ALA A 65 -3.91 -8.11 -7.05
CA ALA A 65 -2.82 -9.04 -7.27
C ALA A 65 -2.25 -8.88 -8.69
N SER A 66 -0.95 -9.12 -8.84
CA SER A 66 -0.29 -9.11 -10.15
C SER A 66 -0.81 -10.22 -11.09
N SER A 67 -1.37 -11.28 -10.54
CA SER A 67 -2.00 -12.38 -11.28
C SER A 67 -3.00 -13.08 -10.36
N GLY A 68 -4.20 -12.57 -10.22
CA GLY A 68 -5.20 -13.15 -9.32
C GLY A 68 -6.31 -12.18 -8.96
N GLY A 69 -6.49 -11.13 -9.77
CA GLY A 69 -7.61 -10.23 -9.67
C GLY A 69 -7.62 -9.37 -8.41
N VAL A 70 -8.81 -9.00 -7.99
CA VAL A 70 -9.07 -8.21 -6.78
C VAL A 70 -9.56 -9.12 -5.67
N TRP A 71 -9.01 -8.90 -4.48
CA TRP A 71 -9.42 -9.59 -3.26
C TRP A 71 -9.93 -8.60 -2.23
N LYS A 72 -10.96 -8.99 -1.49
CA LYS A 72 -11.59 -8.19 -0.43
C LYS A 72 -11.39 -8.86 0.92
N SER A 73 -11.02 -8.07 1.91
CA SER A 73 -11.11 -8.41 3.33
C SER A 73 -12.16 -7.53 3.99
N SER A 74 -12.89 -8.08 4.97
CA SER A 74 -13.83 -7.35 5.83
C SER A 74 -13.55 -7.58 7.31
N ASP A 75 -12.33 -8.01 7.64
CA ASP A 75 -11.91 -8.36 9.01
C ASP A 75 -10.48 -7.87 9.31
N GLY A 76 -10.10 -6.75 8.74
CA GLY A 76 -8.79 -6.14 8.95
C GLY A 76 -7.63 -6.90 8.31
N GLY A 77 -7.89 -7.66 7.24
CA GLY A 77 -6.89 -8.42 6.50
C GLY A 77 -6.62 -9.82 7.04
N ASN A 78 -7.46 -10.34 7.97
CA ASN A 78 -7.30 -11.69 8.48
C ASN A 78 -7.74 -12.75 7.46
N THR A 79 -8.84 -12.49 6.76
CA THR A 79 -9.30 -13.36 5.67
C THR A 79 -9.52 -12.57 4.38
N TRP A 80 -9.37 -13.22 3.25
CA TRP A 80 -9.49 -12.62 1.92
C TRP A 80 -10.37 -13.48 1.02
N LYS A 81 -11.25 -12.82 0.27
CA LYS A 81 -12.14 -13.45 -0.72
C LYS A 81 -11.89 -12.83 -2.09
N PRO A 82 -11.78 -13.64 -3.15
CA PRO A 82 -11.68 -13.12 -4.51
C PRO A 82 -13.01 -12.47 -4.89
N VAL A 83 -12.95 -11.34 -5.61
CA VAL A 83 -14.12 -10.57 -6.03
C VAL A 83 -14.01 -10.10 -7.48
N PHE A 84 -13.11 -10.69 -8.28
CA PHE A 84 -12.83 -10.28 -9.66
C PHE A 84 -12.65 -11.46 -10.63
N ASP A 85 -12.96 -12.68 -10.20
CA ASP A 85 -12.64 -13.90 -10.93
C ASP A 85 -13.39 -14.04 -12.26
N ASP A 86 -14.57 -13.42 -12.39
CA ASP A 86 -15.38 -13.44 -13.60
C ASP A 86 -14.85 -12.50 -14.70
N GLN A 87 -13.77 -11.76 -14.45
CA GLN A 87 -13.22 -10.82 -15.42
C GLN A 87 -12.07 -11.46 -16.23
N PRO A 88 -11.92 -11.07 -17.52
CA PRO A 88 -10.94 -11.68 -18.41
C PRO A 88 -9.49 -11.27 -18.09
N ALA A 89 -9.28 -10.18 -17.35
CA ALA A 89 -7.96 -9.71 -16.96
C ALA A 89 -7.74 -9.90 -15.46
N GLN A 90 -6.76 -10.70 -15.09
CA GLN A 90 -6.46 -11.05 -13.70
C GLN A 90 -5.28 -10.27 -13.10
N SER A 91 -4.64 -9.41 -13.87
CA SER A 91 -3.54 -8.58 -13.39
C SER A 91 -4.06 -7.19 -13.00
N ILE A 92 -3.85 -6.79 -11.75
CA ILE A 92 -4.31 -5.50 -11.22
C ILE A 92 -3.10 -4.63 -10.92
N GLY A 93 -3.05 -3.44 -11.52
CA GLY A 93 -1.99 -2.46 -11.28
C GLY A 93 -2.40 -1.33 -10.35
N ALA A 94 -3.70 -1.02 -10.26
CA ALA A 94 -4.21 0.07 -9.43
C ALA A 94 -5.62 -0.21 -8.90
N LEU A 95 -5.91 0.29 -7.70
CA LEU A 95 -7.24 0.26 -7.08
C LEU A 95 -7.55 1.63 -6.46
N ALA A 96 -8.81 2.03 -6.51
CA ALA A 96 -9.32 3.19 -5.80
C ALA A 96 -10.75 2.94 -5.32
N VAL A 97 -11.08 3.43 -4.11
CA VAL A 97 -12.44 3.47 -3.55
C VAL A 97 -12.86 4.92 -3.45
N ALA A 98 -14.08 5.24 -3.88
CA ALA A 98 -14.59 6.60 -3.80
C ALA A 98 -14.83 7.00 -2.34
N ALA A 99 -14.33 8.18 -1.96
CA ALA A 99 -14.51 8.69 -0.60
C ALA A 99 -15.97 9.08 -0.30
N SER A 100 -16.73 9.48 -1.33
CA SER A 100 -18.13 9.89 -1.23
C SER A 100 -19.11 8.70 -1.23
N ASP A 101 -18.70 7.55 -1.81
CA ASP A 101 -19.51 6.32 -1.84
C ASP A 101 -18.60 5.08 -1.83
N PRO A 102 -18.48 4.37 -0.71
CA PRO A 102 -17.61 3.19 -0.58
C PRO A 102 -18.04 1.99 -1.43
N ASN A 103 -19.23 2.01 -2.03
CA ASN A 103 -19.64 0.98 -2.99
C ASN A 103 -18.97 1.16 -4.35
N ILE A 104 -18.48 2.37 -4.65
CA ILE A 104 -17.83 2.66 -5.92
C ILE A 104 -16.35 2.37 -5.82
N ILE A 105 -15.92 1.38 -6.61
CA ILE A 105 -14.53 0.93 -6.68
C ILE A 105 -14.09 0.94 -8.14
N TRP A 106 -12.87 1.41 -8.37
CA TRP A 106 -12.23 1.35 -9.67
C TRP A 106 -10.99 0.47 -9.61
N ALA A 107 -10.85 -0.39 -10.62
CA ALA A 107 -9.70 -1.26 -10.80
C ALA A 107 -9.04 -0.98 -12.16
N GLY A 108 -7.78 -0.64 -12.13
CA GLY A 108 -6.93 -0.54 -13.32
C GLY A 108 -6.16 -1.84 -13.51
N THR A 109 -6.27 -2.45 -14.68
CA THR A 109 -5.65 -3.73 -14.99
C THR A 109 -4.26 -3.61 -15.61
N GLY A 110 -3.50 -4.70 -15.57
CA GLY A 110 -2.12 -4.78 -16.04
C GLY A 110 -1.10 -4.45 -14.96
N GLU A 111 -0.03 -5.22 -14.90
CA GLU A 111 1.01 -5.06 -13.87
C GLU A 111 1.81 -3.78 -14.11
N ALA A 112 1.73 -2.83 -13.17
CA ALA A 112 2.36 -1.52 -13.27
C ALA A 112 3.89 -1.57 -13.08
N PHE A 113 4.37 -2.49 -12.25
CA PHE A 113 5.79 -2.62 -11.94
C PHE A 113 6.52 -3.39 -13.04
N VAL A 114 7.62 -2.80 -13.52
CA VAL A 114 8.42 -3.41 -14.60
C VAL A 114 9.22 -4.59 -14.08
N ARG A 115 9.06 -5.72 -14.73
CA ARG A 115 9.85 -6.94 -14.53
C ARG A 115 9.90 -7.74 -15.84
N SER A 116 10.63 -8.85 -15.89
CA SER A 116 10.84 -9.62 -17.11
C SER A 116 9.59 -10.30 -17.69
N ASN A 117 8.58 -10.56 -16.88
CA ASN A 117 7.36 -11.29 -17.24
C ASN A 117 6.10 -10.58 -16.74
N ILE A 118 5.83 -9.38 -17.21
CA ILE A 118 4.66 -8.60 -16.84
C ILE A 118 3.38 -9.16 -17.46
N SER A 119 2.32 -9.22 -16.66
CA SER A 119 0.98 -9.54 -17.15
C SER A 119 0.29 -8.27 -17.68
N ILE A 120 -0.25 -8.37 -18.87
CA ILE A 120 -0.94 -7.27 -19.55
C ILE A 120 -2.40 -7.26 -19.11
N GLY A 121 -2.94 -6.07 -18.90
CA GLY A 121 -4.35 -5.82 -18.64
C GLY A 121 -5.13 -5.49 -19.91
N ASN A 122 -6.39 -5.16 -19.72
CA ASN A 122 -7.31 -4.76 -20.78
C ASN A 122 -8.15 -3.52 -20.42
N GLY A 123 -7.58 -2.58 -19.67
CA GLY A 123 -8.23 -1.32 -19.33
C GLY A 123 -8.70 -1.23 -17.88
N VAL A 124 -9.79 -0.47 -17.67
CA VAL A 124 -10.34 -0.16 -16.35
C VAL A 124 -11.71 -0.77 -16.13
N TYR A 125 -11.99 -1.09 -14.87
CA TYR A 125 -13.25 -1.63 -14.42
C TYR A 125 -13.82 -0.80 -13.27
N LYS A 126 -15.14 -0.68 -13.23
CA LYS A 126 -15.91 -0.03 -12.15
C LYS A 126 -16.83 -1.05 -11.50
N SER A 127 -16.84 -1.07 -10.19
CA SER A 127 -17.90 -1.68 -9.38
C SER A 127 -18.72 -0.56 -8.73
N SER A 128 -20.04 -0.78 -8.60
CA SER A 128 -20.99 0.10 -7.89
C SER A 128 -21.64 -0.60 -6.70
N ASP A 129 -21.16 -1.78 -6.33
CA ASP A 129 -21.76 -2.67 -5.33
C ASP A 129 -20.73 -3.30 -4.38
N ALA A 130 -19.69 -2.52 -4.07
CA ALA A 130 -18.60 -2.91 -3.19
C ALA A 130 -17.83 -4.17 -3.66
N GLY A 131 -17.64 -4.29 -4.99
CA GLY A 131 -16.87 -5.33 -5.63
C GLY A 131 -17.62 -6.63 -5.91
N LYS A 132 -18.94 -6.66 -5.81
CA LYS A 132 -19.73 -7.87 -6.13
C LYS A 132 -19.82 -8.08 -7.64
N THR A 133 -19.99 -7.00 -8.40
CA THR A 133 -19.98 -7.02 -9.86
C THR A 133 -19.08 -5.93 -10.43
N TRP A 134 -18.60 -6.15 -11.66
CA TRP A 134 -17.67 -5.25 -12.32
C TRP A 134 -18.10 -4.98 -13.76
N THR A 135 -18.02 -3.72 -14.15
CA THR A 135 -18.30 -3.26 -15.52
C THR A 135 -17.02 -2.75 -16.14
N HIS A 136 -16.68 -3.22 -17.33
CA HIS A 136 -15.55 -2.73 -18.10
C HIS A 136 -15.84 -1.32 -18.62
N MET A 137 -14.91 -0.38 -18.40
CA MET A 137 -15.08 1.05 -18.65
C MET A 137 -14.16 1.58 -19.76
N GLY A 138 -13.54 0.69 -20.54
CA GLY A 138 -12.69 1.06 -21.67
C GLY A 138 -11.20 1.02 -21.37
N LEU A 139 -10.41 1.66 -22.24
CA LEU A 139 -8.94 1.67 -22.25
C LEU A 139 -8.31 0.28 -22.50
N GLU A 140 -8.95 -0.56 -23.30
CA GLU A 140 -8.56 -1.95 -23.58
C GLU A 140 -7.12 -2.08 -24.06
N LYS A 141 -6.67 -1.12 -24.85
CA LYS A 141 -5.36 -1.17 -25.51
C LYS A 141 -4.22 -0.66 -24.65
N THR A 142 -4.52 -0.13 -23.48
CA THR A 142 -3.51 0.53 -22.67
C THR A 142 -2.50 -0.43 -22.05
N GLY A 143 -2.88 -1.68 -21.85
CA GLY A 143 -2.01 -2.76 -21.37
C GLY A 143 -1.63 -2.67 -19.89
N ARG A 144 -1.45 -1.48 -19.33
CA ARG A 144 -1.06 -1.29 -17.93
C ARG A 144 -1.61 0.00 -17.37
N ILE A 145 -2.17 -0.05 -16.17
CA ILE A 145 -2.64 1.11 -15.43
C ILE A 145 -1.93 1.17 -14.09
N GLY A 146 -1.13 2.23 -13.89
CA GLY A 146 -0.30 2.40 -12.71
C GLY A 146 -0.98 3.14 -11.56
N ARG A 147 -2.00 3.94 -11.87
CA ARG A 147 -2.75 4.69 -10.87
C ARG A 147 -4.17 4.97 -11.32
N VAL A 148 -5.08 4.93 -10.37
CA VAL A 148 -6.46 5.46 -10.50
C VAL A 148 -6.67 6.42 -9.33
N ALA A 149 -7.20 7.61 -9.61
CA ALA A 149 -7.57 8.61 -8.62
C ALA A 149 -8.99 9.09 -8.89
N ILE A 150 -9.84 9.08 -7.87
CA ILE A 150 -11.24 9.50 -7.92
C ILE A 150 -11.37 10.86 -7.25
N ASP A 151 -12.09 11.79 -7.86
CA ASP A 151 -12.40 13.05 -7.19
C ASP A 151 -13.21 12.77 -5.90
N PRO A 152 -12.77 13.25 -4.75
CA PRO A 152 -13.44 12.92 -3.48
C PRO A 152 -14.86 13.46 -3.36
N ARG A 153 -15.24 14.46 -4.17
CA ARG A 153 -16.55 15.10 -4.16
C ARG A 153 -17.48 14.56 -5.25
N ASN A 154 -16.90 13.99 -6.33
CA ASN A 154 -17.66 13.47 -7.45
C ASN A 154 -17.05 12.15 -7.96
N PRO A 155 -17.64 10.99 -7.62
CA PRO A 155 -17.09 9.69 -7.98
C PRO A 155 -17.15 9.36 -9.49
N ASP A 156 -17.81 10.20 -10.29
CA ASP A 156 -17.84 10.06 -11.75
C ASP A 156 -16.63 10.76 -12.43
N ILE A 157 -15.86 11.54 -11.68
CA ILE A 157 -14.62 12.14 -12.17
C ILE A 157 -13.45 11.26 -11.72
N VAL A 158 -12.78 10.63 -12.67
CA VAL A 158 -11.71 9.68 -12.43
C VAL A 158 -10.52 9.96 -13.35
N PHE A 159 -9.35 10.04 -12.76
CA PHE A 159 -8.08 10.16 -13.47
C PHE A 159 -7.38 8.80 -13.50
N VAL A 160 -6.92 8.42 -14.66
CA VAL A 160 -6.25 7.12 -14.89
C VAL A 160 -4.88 7.35 -15.48
N ALA A 161 -3.84 6.84 -14.83
CA ALA A 161 -2.48 6.84 -15.38
C ALA A 161 -2.27 5.59 -16.27
N ALA A 162 -2.51 5.76 -17.56
CA ALA A 162 -2.38 4.73 -18.56
C ALA A 162 -0.92 4.64 -19.05
N LEU A 163 -0.20 3.59 -18.64
CA LEU A 163 1.23 3.43 -18.92
C LEU A 163 1.52 2.80 -20.29
N GLY A 164 0.54 2.13 -20.87
CA GLY A 164 0.73 1.36 -22.10
C GLY A 164 1.55 0.08 -21.90
N HIS A 165 1.99 -0.51 -23.02
CA HIS A 165 2.85 -1.69 -22.99
C HIS A 165 4.27 -1.33 -22.55
N CYS A 166 4.93 -2.27 -21.88
CA CYS A 166 6.30 -2.08 -21.38
C CYS A 166 7.33 -2.15 -22.50
N TYR A 167 7.10 -3.05 -23.45
CA TYR A 167 8.03 -3.36 -24.53
C TYR A 167 7.43 -3.00 -25.88
N GLY A 168 8.25 -2.37 -26.73
CA GLY A 168 7.86 -1.98 -28.08
C GLY A 168 7.18 -0.62 -28.19
N PRO A 169 6.88 -0.17 -29.40
CA PRO A 169 6.20 1.08 -29.67
C PRO A 169 4.79 1.07 -29.11
N GLN A 170 4.44 2.14 -28.41
CA GLN A 170 3.15 2.27 -27.72
C GLN A 170 2.54 3.64 -28.02
N LYS A 171 1.32 3.64 -28.53
CA LYS A 171 0.55 4.85 -28.82
C LYS A 171 -0.61 5.10 -27.84
N GLU A 172 -0.92 4.11 -27.03
CA GLU A 172 -2.07 4.11 -26.12
C GLU A 172 -1.63 4.48 -24.67
N ARG A 173 -0.96 5.62 -24.56
CA ARG A 173 -0.55 6.22 -23.28
C ARG A 173 -1.33 7.51 -23.05
N GLY A 174 -1.68 7.79 -21.78
CA GLY A 174 -2.35 9.02 -21.41
C GLY A 174 -2.36 9.28 -19.92
#